data_9dcc9b299a8b16c05ef7a68cd3208cc2
#
_entry.id   9dcc9b299a8b16c05ef7a68cd3208cc2
#
_cell.length_a   1.000
_cell.length_b   1.000
_cell.length_c   1.000
_cell.angle_alpha   90.00
_cell.angle_beta   90.00
_cell.angle_gamma   90.00
#
_symmetry.space_group_name_H-M   'P 1'
#
loop_
_entity.id
_entity.type
_entity.pdbx_description
1 polymer ?
#
loop_
_entity_poly.entity_id
_entity_poly.type
_entity_poly.pdbx_seq_one_letter_code
_entity_poly.pdbx_strand_id
1 'polypeptide(L)'
;MLNVLKREPGFYKRLFYLSLPMVLQNLITFSLGLIDTFMVSQLGNEEMAAVTTANVPVFILISIIFGVQSGLGILISQYWGKGDVKSISRVLGVACSIGGGLTLILAAVFFLFPVQVMDLLSNRHDLSLLGAPYLQVIGFAFVFNMLSSIYASAQRSVENPSFGMKLFGFSTILNTGLNYLLIFGHFGFPALGVAGAAIATLLARISEFVICVVCALRSKTIPLEIPLFLRPGLGMVRKFLKYASPVVLNEAVWGLGNSMLTVILGYTDNSVEMLAANAVMGNLSRLFLVVCFGLGAATAVIVGKAIGEGQSRKAVMDLSWTLFWFALLVGTVLAVISLALIPVLFVPVIFPLFKLYGESAHIAMALAVMYFACTPFHASSISAITGVLRSGGDVIYSTILDVAPLWLAGVTCTALTALVLKTGIWPIAFCIQLENLVKFPFCVYRIGSGKWINDVTEGGAA
;
A
#
# COMPACT_ATOMS: atom_id res chain seq x y z
N MET A 1 -16.70 -21.48 -13.31
CA MET A 1 -15.52 -20.63 -13.46
C MET A 1 -15.36 -20.12 -14.91
N LEU A 2 -15.18 -20.98 -15.92
CA LEU A 2 -14.94 -20.54 -17.32
C LEU A 2 -16.04 -19.68 -17.94
N ASN A 3 -17.32 -19.90 -17.60
CA ASN A 3 -18.42 -19.08 -18.11
C ASN A 3 -18.46 -17.66 -17.50
N VAL A 4 -17.94 -17.48 -16.29
CA VAL A 4 -17.87 -16.17 -15.62
C VAL A 4 -16.77 -15.29 -16.22
N LEU A 5 -15.72 -15.90 -16.77
CA LEU A 5 -14.63 -15.21 -17.45
C LEU A 5 -14.94 -14.86 -18.93
N LYS A 6 -16.09 -15.33 -19.47
CA LYS A 6 -16.50 -14.97 -20.85
C LYS A 6 -17.05 -13.53 -20.86
N ARG A 7 -16.17 -12.58 -21.11
CA ARG A 7 -16.49 -11.16 -21.35
C ARG A 7 -16.05 -10.75 -22.75
N GLU A 8 -16.56 -9.64 -23.23
CA GLU A 8 -16.10 -9.07 -24.50
C GLU A 8 -14.60 -8.76 -24.45
N PRO A 9 -13.86 -8.95 -25.55
CA PRO A 9 -12.41 -8.68 -25.61
C PRO A 9 -12.05 -7.25 -25.17
N GLY A 10 -12.93 -6.28 -25.40
CA GLY A 10 -12.79 -4.89 -24.97
C GLY A 10 -12.70 -4.72 -23.44
N PHE A 11 -13.37 -5.58 -22.67
CA PHE A 11 -13.33 -5.55 -21.21
C PHE A 11 -11.92 -5.81 -20.67
N TYR A 12 -11.26 -6.89 -21.13
CA TYR A 12 -9.91 -7.22 -20.66
C TYR A 12 -8.87 -6.21 -21.12
N LYS A 13 -9.06 -5.64 -22.31
CA LYS A 13 -8.22 -4.54 -22.79
C LYS A 13 -8.33 -3.32 -21.88
N ARG A 14 -9.56 -2.92 -21.49
CA ARG A 14 -9.78 -1.83 -20.54
C ARG A 14 -9.19 -2.14 -19.17
N LEU A 15 -9.40 -3.35 -18.63
CA LEU A 15 -8.82 -3.79 -17.36
C LEU A 15 -7.30 -3.69 -17.38
N PHE A 16 -6.66 -4.13 -18.47
CA PHE A 16 -5.20 -4.03 -18.65
C PHE A 16 -4.73 -2.57 -18.71
N TYR A 17 -5.41 -1.71 -19.46
CA TYR A 17 -5.07 -0.28 -19.52
C TYR A 17 -5.24 0.45 -18.18
N LEU A 18 -6.14 0.00 -17.34
CA LEU A 18 -6.29 0.54 -15.97
C LEU A 18 -5.24 -0.04 -15.02
N SER A 19 -5.04 -1.37 -15.04
CA SER A 19 -4.16 -2.03 -14.06
C SER A 19 -2.67 -1.81 -14.34
N LEU A 20 -2.24 -1.81 -15.60
CA LEU A 20 -0.81 -1.69 -15.94
C LEU A 20 -0.16 -0.40 -15.41
N PRO A 21 -0.73 0.81 -15.60
CA PRO A 21 -0.15 2.02 -15.00
C PRO A 21 -0.13 1.98 -13.47
N MET A 22 -1.10 1.33 -12.82
CA MET A 22 -1.13 1.17 -11.36
C MET A 22 -0.05 0.20 -10.87
N VAL A 23 0.18 -0.89 -11.60
CA VAL A 23 1.30 -1.81 -11.34
C VAL A 23 2.63 -1.09 -11.48
N LEU A 24 2.83 -0.36 -12.59
CA LEU A 24 4.05 0.40 -12.82
C LEU A 24 4.26 1.49 -11.76
N GLN A 25 3.20 2.19 -11.34
CA GLN A 25 3.28 3.16 -10.25
C GLN A 25 3.77 2.51 -8.94
N ASN A 26 3.22 1.35 -8.59
CA ASN A 26 3.62 0.63 -7.37
C ASN A 26 5.07 0.12 -7.47
N LEU A 27 5.49 -0.37 -8.65
CA LEU A 27 6.89 -0.76 -8.90
C LEU A 27 7.85 0.43 -8.75
N ILE A 28 7.50 1.58 -9.32
CA ILE A 28 8.27 2.83 -9.21
C ILE A 28 8.42 3.23 -7.74
N THR A 29 7.31 3.23 -6.98
CA THR A 29 7.33 3.59 -5.56
C THR A 29 8.17 2.62 -4.73
N PHE A 30 8.07 1.31 -5.00
CA PHE A 30 8.89 0.29 -4.34
C PHE A 30 10.37 0.46 -4.68
N SER A 31 10.70 0.70 -5.96
CA SER A 31 12.08 0.93 -6.42
C SER A 31 12.69 2.17 -5.80
N LEU A 32 11.91 3.25 -5.62
CA LEU A 32 12.36 4.46 -4.94
C LEU A 32 12.84 4.14 -3.51
N GLY A 33 12.05 3.39 -2.74
CA GLY A 33 12.44 2.99 -1.39
C GLY A 33 13.71 2.15 -1.33
N LEU A 34 13.94 1.28 -2.33
CA LEU A 34 15.18 0.51 -2.44
C LEU A 34 16.38 1.41 -2.77
N ILE A 35 16.22 2.33 -3.72
CA ILE A 35 17.27 3.28 -4.12
C ILE A 35 17.67 4.17 -2.94
N ASP A 36 16.70 4.75 -2.23
CA ASP A 36 16.93 5.58 -1.05
C ASP A 36 17.71 4.79 0.03
N THR A 37 17.25 3.57 0.33
CA THR A 37 17.91 2.70 1.29
C THR A 37 19.35 2.39 0.87
N PHE A 38 19.57 2.07 -0.41
CA PHE A 38 20.89 1.80 -0.95
C PHE A 38 21.81 3.01 -0.85
N MET A 39 21.33 4.21 -1.20
CA MET A 39 22.14 5.43 -1.14
C MET A 39 22.51 5.81 0.29
N VAL A 40 21.57 5.70 1.23
CA VAL A 40 21.84 5.96 2.66
C VAL A 40 22.82 4.92 3.24
N SER A 41 22.74 3.65 2.83
CA SER A 41 23.66 2.60 3.31
C SER A 41 25.13 2.86 2.96
N GLN A 42 25.40 3.69 1.94
CA GLN A 42 26.77 4.08 1.58
C GLN A 42 27.41 5.08 2.57
N LEU A 43 26.58 5.73 3.42
CA LEU A 43 27.09 6.65 4.45
C LEU A 43 27.72 5.92 5.63
N GLY A 44 27.14 4.77 6.02
CA GLY A 44 27.60 3.98 7.14
C GLY A 44 26.49 3.22 7.83
N ASN A 45 26.87 2.31 8.75
CA ASN A 45 25.90 1.49 9.48
C ASN A 45 25.10 2.29 10.51
N GLU A 46 25.69 3.32 11.11
CA GLU A 46 25.00 4.16 12.11
C GLU A 46 23.96 5.07 11.45
N GLU A 47 24.30 5.69 10.32
CA GLU A 47 23.38 6.49 9.52
C GLU A 47 22.22 5.66 9.00
N MET A 48 22.50 4.46 8.51
CA MET A 48 21.47 3.52 8.07
C MET A 48 20.55 3.10 9.23
N ALA A 49 21.11 2.82 10.42
CA ALA A 49 20.33 2.49 11.61
C ALA A 49 19.45 3.67 12.07
N ALA A 50 20.00 4.90 12.05
CA ALA A 50 19.27 6.10 12.40
C ALA A 50 18.07 6.33 11.47
N VAL A 51 18.25 6.24 10.14
CA VAL A 51 17.17 6.39 9.15
C VAL A 51 16.14 5.25 9.27
N THR A 52 16.59 4.02 9.50
CA THR A 52 15.68 2.88 9.71
C THR A 52 14.79 3.09 10.94
N THR A 53 15.36 3.57 12.05
CA THR A 53 14.60 3.91 13.26
C THR A 53 13.62 5.07 13.01
N ALA A 54 14.05 6.11 12.30
CA ALA A 54 13.19 7.24 11.93
C ALA A 54 12.03 6.83 11.00
N ASN A 55 12.17 5.77 10.21
CA ASN A 55 11.12 5.27 9.35
C ASN A 55 9.99 4.54 10.11
N VAL A 56 10.18 4.17 11.38
CA VAL A 56 9.12 3.53 12.18
C VAL A 56 7.93 4.48 12.39
N PRO A 57 8.07 5.72 12.90
CA PRO A 57 6.94 6.65 13.01
C PRO A 57 6.43 7.12 11.65
N VAL A 58 7.26 7.15 10.61
CA VAL A 58 6.87 7.45 9.23
C VAL A 58 5.87 6.42 8.69
N PHE A 59 5.95 5.16 9.12
CA PHE A 59 4.96 4.13 8.76
C PHE A 59 3.53 4.52 9.18
N ILE A 60 3.35 5.24 10.28
CA ILE A 60 2.03 5.76 10.70
C ILE A 60 1.49 6.72 9.65
N LEU A 61 2.33 7.64 9.14
CA LEU A 61 1.95 8.56 8.05
C LEU A 61 1.53 7.79 6.79
N ILE A 62 2.29 6.77 6.41
CA ILE A 62 1.98 5.92 5.24
C ILE A 62 0.62 5.23 5.41
N SER A 63 0.33 4.69 6.59
CA SER A 63 -0.95 4.03 6.89
C SER A 63 -2.13 4.99 6.80
N ILE A 64 -1.97 6.23 7.28
CA ILE A 64 -2.97 7.29 7.18
C ILE A 64 -3.22 7.65 5.70
N ILE A 65 -2.14 7.85 4.93
CA ILE A 65 -2.22 8.15 3.49
C ILE A 65 -3.03 7.06 2.77
N PHE A 66 -2.72 5.79 3.04
CA PHE A 66 -3.40 4.65 2.41
C PHE A 66 -4.89 4.60 2.76
N GLY A 67 -5.24 4.80 4.03
CA GLY A 67 -6.63 4.83 4.50
C GLY A 67 -7.43 5.98 3.88
N VAL A 68 -6.85 7.19 3.84
CA VAL A 68 -7.46 8.37 3.21
C VAL A 68 -7.67 8.15 1.71
N GLN A 69 -6.68 7.62 0.99
CA GLN A 69 -6.79 7.28 -0.43
C GLN A 69 -7.87 6.23 -0.71
N SER A 70 -7.98 5.21 0.14
CA SER A 70 -8.98 4.16 -0.01
C SER A 70 -10.40 4.71 0.20
N GLY A 71 -10.62 5.47 1.28
CA GLY A 71 -11.92 6.12 1.54
C GLY A 71 -12.33 7.09 0.43
N LEU A 72 -11.37 7.88 -0.07
CA LEU A 72 -11.56 8.77 -1.21
C LEU A 72 -11.92 7.98 -2.48
N GLY A 73 -11.21 6.88 -2.74
CA GLY A 73 -11.44 6.04 -3.92
C GLY A 73 -12.84 5.44 -3.97
N ILE A 74 -13.37 5.00 -2.82
CA ILE A 74 -14.75 4.49 -2.69
C ILE A 74 -15.77 5.54 -3.14
N LEU A 75 -15.65 6.75 -2.62
CA LEU A 75 -16.59 7.82 -2.91
C LEU A 75 -16.45 8.34 -4.35
N ILE A 76 -15.22 8.63 -4.78
CA ILE A 76 -15.00 9.22 -6.12
C ILE A 76 -15.39 8.25 -7.23
N SER A 77 -15.07 6.95 -7.12
CA SER A 77 -15.43 6.00 -8.18
C SER A 77 -16.95 5.89 -8.40
N GLN A 78 -17.74 5.94 -7.32
CA GLN A 78 -19.20 5.93 -7.42
C GLN A 78 -19.77 7.28 -7.89
N TYR A 79 -19.27 8.42 -7.38
CA TYR A 79 -19.67 9.74 -7.89
C TYR A 79 -19.29 9.92 -9.36
N TRP A 80 -18.16 9.37 -9.78
CA TRP A 80 -17.76 9.34 -11.20
C TRP A 80 -18.74 8.54 -12.06
N GLY A 81 -19.14 7.36 -11.60
CA GLY A 81 -20.17 6.56 -12.27
C GLY A 81 -21.51 7.30 -12.40
N LYS A 82 -21.88 8.07 -11.39
CA LYS A 82 -23.10 8.90 -11.38
C LYS A 82 -23.00 10.18 -12.22
N GLY A 83 -21.79 10.57 -12.63
CA GLY A 83 -21.53 11.84 -13.32
C GLY A 83 -21.56 13.08 -12.41
N ASP A 84 -21.57 12.90 -11.07
CA ASP A 84 -21.59 13.99 -10.09
C ASP A 84 -20.20 14.52 -9.77
N VAL A 85 -19.68 15.32 -10.70
CA VAL A 85 -18.33 15.92 -10.58
C VAL A 85 -18.26 16.96 -9.44
N LYS A 86 -19.38 17.59 -9.08
CA LYS A 86 -19.43 18.56 -7.98
C LYS A 86 -19.15 17.89 -6.63
N SER A 87 -19.73 16.74 -6.40
CA SER A 87 -19.47 15.95 -5.20
C SER A 87 -18.02 15.45 -5.16
N ILE A 88 -17.37 15.18 -6.30
CA ILE A 88 -15.93 14.84 -6.36
C ILE A 88 -15.10 16.00 -5.80
N SER A 89 -15.38 17.26 -6.16
CA SER A 89 -14.69 18.43 -5.60
C SER A 89 -14.86 18.55 -4.08
N ARG A 90 -16.07 18.24 -3.54
CA ARG A 90 -16.32 18.20 -2.08
C ARG A 90 -15.51 17.11 -1.40
N VAL A 91 -15.47 15.90 -1.96
CA VAL A 91 -14.71 14.76 -1.42
C VAL A 91 -13.21 15.08 -1.39
N LEU A 92 -12.68 15.69 -2.47
CA LEU A 92 -11.30 16.16 -2.52
C LEU A 92 -11.01 17.17 -1.42
N GLY A 93 -11.90 18.16 -1.22
CA GLY A 93 -11.76 19.18 -0.16
C GLY A 93 -11.70 18.55 1.23
N VAL A 94 -12.60 17.59 1.53
CA VAL A 94 -12.59 16.87 2.81
C VAL A 94 -11.30 16.07 2.98
N ALA A 95 -10.89 15.30 1.97
CA ALA A 95 -9.70 14.48 2.04
C ALA A 95 -8.42 15.32 2.25
N CYS A 96 -8.30 16.46 1.51
CA CYS A 96 -7.19 17.39 1.68
C CYS A 96 -7.18 18.04 3.08
N SER A 97 -8.35 18.45 3.59
CA SER A 97 -8.45 19.09 4.91
C SER A 97 -8.14 18.11 6.04
N ILE A 98 -8.75 16.93 6.02
CA ILE A 98 -8.55 15.92 7.09
C ILE A 98 -7.17 15.27 6.95
N GLY A 99 -6.84 14.75 5.78
CA GLY A 99 -5.58 14.06 5.53
C GLY A 99 -4.38 15.02 5.67
N GLY A 100 -4.46 16.19 5.05
CA GLY A 100 -3.43 17.23 5.15
C GLY A 100 -3.30 17.77 6.58
N GLY A 101 -4.42 18.02 7.26
CA GLY A 101 -4.41 18.48 8.66
C GLY A 101 -3.79 17.46 9.60
N LEU A 102 -4.16 16.18 9.48
CA LEU A 102 -3.61 15.11 10.32
C LEU A 102 -2.11 14.89 10.09
N THR A 103 -1.68 14.87 8.83
CA THR A 103 -0.25 14.74 8.50
C THR A 103 0.54 15.99 8.93
N LEU A 104 -0.05 17.19 8.86
CA LEU A 104 0.58 18.41 9.34
C LEU A 104 0.78 18.40 10.85
N ILE A 105 -0.21 17.91 11.62
CA ILE A 105 -0.08 17.77 13.09
C ILE A 105 1.07 16.81 13.42
N LEU A 106 1.14 15.65 12.75
CA LEU A 106 2.24 14.71 12.97
C LEU A 106 3.59 15.27 12.53
N ALA A 107 3.65 16.00 11.42
CA ALA A 107 4.86 16.69 10.97
C ALA A 107 5.31 17.75 12.01
N ALA A 108 4.38 18.48 12.61
CA ALA A 108 4.68 19.41 13.68
C ALA A 108 5.25 18.71 14.93
N VAL A 109 4.70 17.55 15.31
CA VAL A 109 5.25 16.73 16.40
C VAL A 109 6.67 16.26 16.08
N PHE A 110 6.93 15.78 14.87
CA PHE A 110 8.27 15.34 14.44
C PHE A 110 9.26 16.51 14.35
N PHE A 111 8.79 17.70 14.04
CA PHE A 111 9.63 18.89 13.99
C PHE A 111 9.98 19.42 15.37
N LEU A 112 9.00 19.49 16.29
CA LEU A 112 9.17 20.06 17.62
C LEU A 112 9.86 19.09 18.60
N PHE A 113 9.61 17.80 18.46
CA PHE A 113 10.06 16.77 19.39
C PHE A 113 10.79 15.59 18.69
N PRO A 114 11.73 15.85 17.75
CA PRO A 114 12.32 14.77 16.95
C PRO A 114 13.13 13.79 17.78
N VAL A 115 13.96 14.28 18.71
CA VAL A 115 14.80 13.44 19.57
C VAL A 115 13.94 12.61 20.52
N GLN A 116 12.90 13.21 21.13
CA GLN A 116 11.99 12.51 22.04
C GLN A 116 11.22 11.38 21.31
N VAL A 117 10.78 11.64 20.07
CA VAL A 117 10.13 10.61 19.25
C VAL A 117 11.09 9.47 18.93
N MET A 118 12.34 9.77 18.60
CA MET A 118 13.37 8.78 18.34
C MET A 118 13.76 7.98 19.60
N ASP A 119 13.88 8.66 20.77
CA ASP A 119 14.22 8.02 22.06
C ASP A 119 13.11 7.04 22.53
N LEU A 120 11.86 7.23 22.13
CA LEU A 120 10.79 6.25 22.37
C LEU A 120 11.00 4.93 21.61
N LEU A 121 11.79 4.94 20.54
CA LEU A 121 11.96 3.83 19.61
C LEU A 121 13.34 3.17 19.73
N SER A 122 14.31 3.85 20.35
CA SER A 122 15.68 3.39 20.49
C SER A 122 16.23 3.72 21.88
N ASN A 123 16.91 2.76 22.50
CA ASN A 123 17.64 2.97 23.75
C ASN A 123 19.00 3.68 23.51
N ARG A 124 19.32 4.03 22.28
CA ARG A 124 20.59 4.66 21.87
C ARG A 124 20.33 6.14 21.54
N HIS A 125 20.60 7.01 22.49
CA HIS A 125 20.41 8.45 22.32
C HIS A 125 21.29 9.09 21.23
N ASP A 126 22.47 8.53 20.98
CA ASP A 126 23.37 8.91 19.87
C ASP A 126 22.71 8.70 18.50
N LEU A 127 22.03 7.57 18.30
CA LEU A 127 21.25 7.32 17.08
C LEU A 127 20.04 8.28 16.96
N SER A 128 19.43 8.64 18.09
CA SER A 128 18.32 9.59 18.10
C SER A 128 18.76 10.98 17.63
N LEU A 129 19.93 11.43 18.09
CA LEU A 129 20.51 12.69 17.63
C LEU A 129 20.89 12.68 16.15
N LEU A 130 21.39 11.56 15.64
CA LEU A 130 21.76 11.41 14.24
C LEU A 130 20.52 11.38 13.32
N GLY A 131 19.43 10.72 13.75
CA GLY A 131 18.19 10.60 12.99
C GLY A 131 17.23 11.78 13.12
N ALA A 132 17.36 12.60 14.14
CA ALA A 132 16.45 13.72 14.40
C ALA A 132 16.34 14.73 13.24
N PRO A 133 17.43 15.19 12.58
CA PRO A 133 17.35 16.08 11.43
C PRO A 133 16.59 15.44 10.24
N TYR A 134 16.76 14.14 10.04
CA TYR A 134 16.00 13.41 9.02
C TYR A 134 14.50 13.44 9.34
N LEU A 135 14.12 13.09 10.59
CA LEU A 135 12.72 13.02 11.01
C LEU A 135 12.03 14.39 10.92
N GLN A 136 12.73 15.48 11.27
CA GLN A 136 12.22 16.83 11.17
C GLN A 136 11.82 17.20 9.75
N VAL A 137 12.64 16.89 8.76
CA VAL A 137 12.43 17.25 7.36
C VAL A 137 11.44 16.30 6.69
N ILE A 138 11.56 14.99 6.95
CA ILE A 138 10.73 13.98 6.29
C ILE A 138 9.24 14.12 6.68
N GLY A 139 8.93 14.57 7.90
CA GLY A 139 7.56 14.84 8.33
C GLY A 139 6.84 15.81 7.38
N PHE A 140 7.48 16.91 7.00
CA PHE A 140 6.92 17.87 6.04
C PHE A 140 6.83 17.28 4.62
N ALA A 141 7.78 16.46 4.21
CA ALA A 141 7.70 15.77 2.91
C ALA A 141 6.41 14.94 2.80
N PHE A 142 5.97 14.30 3.90
CA PHE A 142 4.75 13.52 3.92
C PHE A 142 3.47 14.35 3.90
N VAL A 143 3.48 15.63 4.32
CA VAL A 143 2.34 16.55 4.12
C VAL A 143 2.10 16.77 2.61
N PHE A 144 3.16 17.11 1.86
CA PHE A 144 3.05 17.27 0.41
C PHE A 144 2.71 15.94 -0.29
N ASN A 145 3.30 14.83 0.18
CA ASN A 145 2.98 13.51 -0.34
C ASN A 145 1.50 13.13 -0.12
N MET A 146 0.90 13.44 1.04
CA MET A 146 -0.52 13.25 1.31
C MET A 146 -1.37 13.97 0.27
N LEU A 147 -1.13 15.26 0.06
CA LEU A 147 -1.92 16.08 -0.86
C LEU A 147 -1.77 15.61 -2.32
N SER A 148 -0.56 15.28 -2.75
CA SER A 148 -0.30 14.73 -4.08
C SER A 148 -0.95 13.37 -4.29
N SER A 149 -0.88 12.52 -3.28
CA SER A 149 -1.46 11.17 -3.29
C SER A 149 -2.99 11.19 -3.33
N ILE A 150 -3.63 12.15 -2.66
CA ILE A 150 -5.09 12.37 -2.74
C ILE A 150 -5.49 12.67 -4.19
N TYR A 151 -4.79 13.62 -4.84
CA TYR A 151 -5.12 13.97 -6.22
C TYR A 151 -4.80 12.84 -7.21
N ALA A 152 -3.68 12.15 -7.05
CA ALA A 152 -3.33 10.98 -7.87
C ALA A 152 -4.36 9.85 -7.70
N SER A 153 -4.85 9.61 -6.47
CA SER A 153 -5.91 8.64 -6.20
C SER A 153 -7.26 9.04 -6.83
N ALA A 154 -7.58 10.33 -6.81
CA ALA A 154 -8.77 10.85 -7.49
C ALA A 154 -8.69 10.63 -9.02
N GLN A 155 -7.56 10.95 -9.64
CA GLN A 155 -7.32 10.70 -11.06
C GLN A 155 -7.45 9.22 -11.42
N ARG A 156 -6.93 8.33 -10.57
CA ARG A 156 -7.11 6.88 -10.72
C ARG A 156 -8.58 6.47 -10.66
N SER A 157 -9.34 7.05 -9.72
CA SER A 157 -10.75 6.73 -9.51
C SER A 157 -11.66 7.21 -10.65
N VAL A 158 -11.22 8.20 -11.43
CA VAL A 158 -11.88 8.66 -12.68
C VAL A 158 -11.26 8.06 -13.94
N GLU A 159 -10.70 6.86 -13.85
CA GLU A 159 -10.13 6.06 -14.94
C GLU A 159 -8.90 6.69 -15.63
N ASN A 160 -8.15 7.54 -14.95
CA ASN A 160 -6.89 8.12 -15.42
C ASN A 160 -5.68 7.71 -14.54
N PRO A 161 -5.33 6.41 -14.42
CA PRO A 161 -4.23 5.96 -13.60
C PRO A 161 -2.84 6.37 -14.14
N SER A 162 -2.74 6.65 -15.44
CA SER A 162 -1.49 7.08 -16.06
C SER A 162 -0.94 8.39 -15.48
N PHE A 163 -1.81 9.24 -14.90
CA PHE A 163 -1.38 10.45 -14.22
C PHE A 163 -0.46 10.13 -13.04
N GLY A 164 -0.91 9.25 -12.14
CA GLY A 164 -0.11 8.84 -10.96
C GLY A 164 1.20 8.18 -11.36
N MET A 165 1.18 7.28 -12.35
CA MET A 165 2.39 6.63 -12.85
C MET A 165 3.44 7.65 -13.34
N LYS A 166 3.03 8.63 -14.15
CA LYS A 166 3.94 9.67 -14.67
C LYS A 166 4.45 10.59 -13.56
N LEU A 167 3.56 10.99 -12.65
CA LEU A 167 3.89 11.86 -11.52
C LEU A 167 4.96 11.23 -10.61
N PHE A 168 4.72 9.99 -10.16
CA PHE A 168 5.66 9.30 -9.27
C PHE A 168 6.93 8.85 -10.01
N GLY A 169 6.83 8.56 -11.32
CA GLY A 169 8.02 8.31 -12.16
C GLY A 169 8.93 9.54 -12.24
N PHE A 170 8.37 10.71 -12.52
CA PHE A 170 9.12 11.96 -12.50
C PHE A 170 9.76 12.22 -11.13
N SER A 171 8.97 12.07 -10.07
CA SER A 171 9.44 12.29 -8.70
C SER A 171 10.58 11.35 -8.31
N THR A 172 10.52 10.08 -8.71
CA THR A 172 11.58 9.10 -8.44
C THR A 172 12.89 9.51 -9.12
N ILE A 173 12.84 9.92 -10.38
CA ILE A 173 14.04 10.39 -11.10
C ILE A 173 14.61 11.64 -10.43
N LEU A 174 13.74 12.61 -10.09
CA LEU A 174 14.16 13.85 -9.43
C LEU A 174 14.77 13.56 -8.04
N ASN A 175 14.10 12.72 -7.23
CA ASN A 175 14.60 12.35 -5.90
C ASN A 175 15.95 11.65 -5.97
N THR A 176 16.10 10.66 -6.87
CA THR A 176 17.37 9.95 -7.05
C THR A 176 18.51 10.91 -7.44
N GLY A 177 18.23 11.85 -8.37
CA GLY A 177 19.20 12.86 -8.74
C GLY A 177 19.57 13.80 -7.59
N LEU A 178 18.56 14.28 -6.83
CA LEU A 178 18.78 15.13 -5.67
C LEU A 178 19.51 14.37 -4.54
N ASN A 179 19.22 13.10 -4.32
CA ASN A 179 19.93 12.27 -3.38
C ASN A 179 21.44 12.19 -3.75
N TYR A 180 21.74 11.96 -5.02
CA TYR A 180 23.15 11.91 -5.49
C TYR A 180 23.87 13.23 -5.23
N LEU A 181 23.20 14.37 -5.40
CA LEU A 181 23.78 15.69 -5.17
C LEU A 181 23.93 16.01 -3.69
N LEU A 182 22.89 15.78 -2.88
CA LEU A 182 22.80 16.29 -1.51
C LEU A 182 23.34 15.31 -0.46
N ILE A 183 23.28 14.00 -0.71
CA ILE A 183 23.87 13.00 0.20
C ILE A 183 25.39 13.05 0.10
N PHE A 184 25.92 13.02 -1.14
CA PHE A 184 27.36 12.85 -1.38
C PHE A 184 28.10 14.15 -1.68
N GLY A 185 27.40 15.28 -1.91
CA GLY A 185 28.02 16.58 -2.16
C GLY A 185 28.66 16.72 -3.54
N HIS A 186 28.06 16.12 -4.58
CA HIS A 186 28.59 16.21 -5.92
C HIS A 186 28.27 17.57 -6.60
N PHE A 187 29.04 17.94 -7.61
CA PHE A 187 28.85 19.19 -8.42
C PHE A 187 28.87 20.50 -7.61
N GLY A 188 29.61 20.53 -6.47
CA GLY A 188 29.72 21.72 -5.63
C GLY A 188 28.61 21.91 -4.61
N PHE A 189 27.69 20.96 -4.48
CA PHE A 189 26.73 20.94 -3.38
C PHE A 189 27.38 20.44 -2.09
N PRO A 190 26.92 20.90 -0.90
CA PRO A 190 27.41 20.41 0.36
C PRO A 190 26.98 18.93 0.57
N ALA A 191 27.88 18.11 1.09
CA ALA A 191 27.57 16.75 1.52
C ALA A 191 26.76 16.81 2.84
N LEU A 192 25.45 16.66 2.76
CA LEU A 192 24.54 16.75 3.91
C LEU A 192 24.23 15.37 4.53
N GLY A 193 24.73 14.28 3.95
CA GLY A 193 24.50 12.92 4.47
C GLY A 193 23.02 12.58 4.63
N VAL A 194 22.63 12.13 5.83
CA VAL A 194 21.24 11.72 6.17
C VAL A 194 20.24 12.87 6.00
N ALA A 195 20.60 14.10 6.38
CA ALA A 195 19.74 15.27 6.18
C ALA A 195 19.54 15.57 4.69
N GLY A 196 20.57 15.32 3.86
CA GLY A 196 20.48 15.45 2.41
C GLY A 196 19.44 14.54 1.79
N ALA A 197 19.32 13.29 2.25
CA ALA A 197 18.29 12.37 1.81
C ALA A 197 16.85 12.87 2.13
N ALA A 198 16.66 13.42 3.34
CA ALA A 198 15.37 13.98 3.73
C ALA A 198 15.01 15.23 2.91
N ILE A 199 15.97 16.13 2.66
CA ILE A 199 15.76 17.34 1.85
C ILE A 199 15.47 16.96 0.38
N ALA A 200 16.18 15.99 -0.19
CA ALA A 200 15.91 15.50 -1.55
C ALA A 200 14.48 14.96 -1.67
N THR A 201 14.04 14.18 -0.67
CA THR A 201 12.66 13.68 -0.61
C THR A 201 11.67 14.83 -0.47
N LEU A 202 11.90 15.81 0.39
CA LEU A 202 11.03 16.97 0.54
C LEU A 202 10.88 17.75 -0.78
N LEU A 203 11.98 18.04 -1.46
CA LEU A 203 11.95 18.77 -2.75
C LEU A 203 11.22 17.98 -3.84
N ALA A 204 11.40 16.68 -3.90
CA ALA A 204 10.66 15.80 -4.81
C ALA A 204 9.15 15.84 -4.52
N ARG A 205 8.72 15.76 -3.25
CA ARG A 205 7.31 15.84 -2.84
C ARG A 205 6.69 17.21 -3.07
N ILE A 206 7.43 18.30 -2.86
CA ILE A 206 6.99 19.64 -3.22
C ILE A 206 6.75 19.73 -4.73
N SER A 207 7.66 19.19 -5.55
CA SER A 207 7.51 19.17 -7.01
C SER A 207 6.27 18.39 -7.45
N GLU A 208 6.01 17.21 -6.85
CA GLU A 208 4.77 16.46 -7.06
C GLU A 208 3.53 17.31 -6.75
N PHE A 209 3.54 17.96 -5.59
CA PHE A 209 2.41 18.79 -5.16
C PHE A 209 2.14 19.94 -6.12
N VAL A 210 3.19 20.66 -6.54
CA VAL A 210 3.06 21.76 -7.52
C VAL A 210 2.46 21.24 -8.84
N ILE A 211 2.95 20.11 -9.35
CA ILE A 211 2.40 19.49 -10.57
C ILE A 211 0.91 19.14 -10.34
N CYS A 212 0.55 18.55 -9.20
CA CYS A 212 -0.83 18.21 -8.88
C CYS A 212 -1.72 19.45 -8.85
N VAL A 213 -1.30 20.54 -8.21
CA VAL A 213 -2.05 21.80 -8.15
C VAL A 213 -2.26 22.38 -9.55
N VAL A 214 -1.21 22.47 -10.36
CA VAL A 214 -1.31 22.98 -11.74
C VAL A 214 -2.26 22.10 -12.58
N CYS A 215 -2.15 20.79 -12.45
CA CYS A 215 -3.04 19.87 -13.17
C CYS A 215 -4.49 19.95 -12.67
N ALA A 216 -4.70 20.10 -11.36
CA ALA A 216 -6.04 20.23 -10.76
C ALA A 216 -6.75 21.49 -11.26
N LEU A 217 -6.03 22.64 -11.30
CA LEU A 217 -6.58 23.91 -11.77
C LEU A 217 -6.87 23.92 -13.29
N ARG A 218 -6.16 23.10 -14.06
CA ARG A 218 -6.33 22.98 -15.52
C ARG A 218 -7.18 21.80 -15.96
N SER A 219 -7.59 20.94 -15.04
CA SER A 219 -8.31 19.70 -15.34
C SER A 219 -9.70 20.00 -15.89
N LYS A 220 -10.01 19.42 -17.05
CA LYS A 220 -11.37 19.40 -17.61
C LYS A 220 -12.16 18.16 -17.14
N THR A 221 -11.47 17.10 -16.73
CA THR A 221 -12.08 15.83 -16.28
C THR A 221 -12.62 15.95 -14.86
N ILE A 222 -11.84 16.56 -13.96
CA ILE A 222 -12.23 16.87 -12.58
C ILE A 222 -12.07 18.38 -12.41
N PRO A 223 -13.01 19.21 -12.91
CA PRO A 223 -12.95 20.64 -12.67
C PRO A 223 -13.06 20.91 -11.17
N LEU A 224 -12.07 21.58 -10.61
CA LEU A 224 -12.04 21.91 -9.19
C LEU A 224 -12.94 23.13 -8.93
N GLU A 225 -14.12 22.88 -8.37
CA GLU A 225 -14.98 23.96 -7.89
C GLU A 225 -14.47 24.45 -6.52
N ILE A 226 -13.68 25.52 -6.53
CA ILE A 226 -13.01 26.08 -5.34
C ILE A 226 -13.98 26.32 -4.17
N PRO A 227 -15.19 26.89 -4.34
CA PRO A 227 -16.13 27.07 -3.24
C PRO A 227 -16.56 25.76 -2.60
N LEU A 228 -16.80 24.70 -3.38
CA LEU A 228 -17.20 23.38 -2.90
C LEU A 228 -16.02 22.63 -2.28
N PHE A 229 -14.83 22.83 -2.79
CA PHE A 229 -13.59 22.28 -2.24
C PHE A 229 -13.29 22.85 -0.84
N LEU A 230 -13.41 24.18 -0.68
CA LEU A 230 -13.14 24.85 0.61
C LEU A 230 -14.27 24.68 1.64
N ARG A 231 -15.50 24.50 1.19
CA ARG A 231 -16.70 24.36 2.05
C ARG A 231 -17.49 23.11 1.66
N PRO A 232 -16.96 21.92 1.91
CA PRO A 232 -17.56 20.64 1.46
C PRO A 232 -18.88 20.30 2.16
N GLY A 233 -19.15 20.89 3.33
CA GLY A 233 -20.32 20.61 4.15
C GLY A 233 -20.11 19.43 5.12
N LEU A 234 -20.75 19.51 6.30
CA LEU A 234 -20.61 18.50 7.36
C LEU A 234 -21.12 17.11 6.95
N GLY A 235 -22.13 17.04 6.08
CA GLY A 235 -22.64 15.78 5.56
C GLY A 235 -21.56 15.00 4.79
N MET A 236 -20.77 15.69 3.95
CA MET A 236 -19.68 15.08 3.21
C MET A 236 -18.54 14.66 4.13
N VAL A 237 -18.22 15.45 5.16
CA VAL A 237 -17.22 15.10 6.17
C VAL A 237 -17.60 13.81 6.90
N ARG A 238 -18.86 13.71 7.40
CA ARG A 238 -19.35 12.49 8.06
C ARG A 238 -19.31 11.29 7.14
N LYS A 239 -19.74 11.47 5.88
CA LYS A 239 -19.70 10.41 4.87
C LYS A 239 -18.29 9.95 4.61
N PHE A 240 -17.32 10.86 4.41
CA PHE A 240 -15.92 10.54 4.21
C PHE A 240 -15.32 9.78 5.39
N LEU A 241 -15.51 10.27 6.61
CA LEU A 241 -15.03 9.60 7.82
C LEU A 241 -15.63 8.20 8.00
N LYS A 242 -16.91 8.01 7.68
CA LYS A 242 -17.56 6.69 7.74
C LYS A 242 -16.82 5.62 6.91
N TYR A 243 -16.28 6.01 5.74
CA TYR A 243 -15.60 5.09 4.84
C TYR A 243 -14.08 5.09 5.00
N ALA A 244 -13.45 6.21 5.37
CA ALA A 244 -12.01 6.31 5.49
C ALA A 244 -11.49 5.81 6.85
N SER A 245 -12.15 6.13 7.97
CA SER A 245 -11.64 5.80 9.31
C SER A 245 -11.50 4.30 9.57
N PRO A 246 -12.44 3.40 9.15
CA PRO A 246 -12.22 1.97 9.33
C PRO A 246 -11.04 1.44 8.54
N VAL A 247 -10.76 2.05 7.36
CA VAL A 247 -9.60 1.63 6.55
C VAL A 247 -8.29 2.09 7.16
N VAL A 248 -8.22 3.32 7.70
CA VAL A 248 -7.03 3.78 8.44
C VAL A 248 -6.73 2.85 9.62
N LEU A 249 -7.76 2.48 10.38
CA LEU A 249 -7.62 1.52 11.48
C LEU A 249 -7.18 0.14 10.98
N ASN A 250 -7.78 -0.33 9.87
CA ASN A 250 -7.39 -1.58 9.22
C ASN A 250 -5.89 -1.62 8.90
N GLU A 251 -5.38 -0.59 8.23
CA GLU A 251 -3.96 -0.53 7.83
C GLU A 251 -3.02 -0.52 9.05
N ALA A 252 -3.40 0.20 10.11
CA ALA A 252 -2.62 0.23 11.34
C ALA A 252 -2.59 -1.15 12.04
N VAL A 253 -3.75 -1.79 12.20
CA VAL A 253 -3.84 -3.10 12.88
C VAL A 253 -3.24 -4.22 12.03
N TRP A 254 -3.37 -4.15 10.70
CA TRP A 254 -2.71 -5.06 9.77
C TRP A 254 -1.19 -4.93 9.82
N GLY A 255 -0.67 -3.68 9.86
CA GLY A 255 0.75 -3.43 10.01
C GLY A 255 1.32 -3.95 11.35
N LEU A 256 0.57 -3.76 12.45
CA LEU A 256 0.94 -4.33 13.75
C LEU A 256 0.97 -5.87 13.70
N GLY A 257 0.01 -6.52 13.04
CA GLY A 257 -0.01 -7.97 12.89
C GLY A 257 1.21 -8.50 12.13
N ASN A 258 1.58 -7.85 11.03
CA ASN A 258 2.80 -8.21 10.28
C ASN A 258 4.09 -7.98 11.10
N SER A 259 4.15 -6.91 11.90
CA SER A 259 5.25 -6.67 12.81
C SER A 259 5.34 -7.76 13.89
N MET A 260 4.18 -8.19 14.42
CA MET A 260 4.11 -9.28 15.41
C MET A 260 4.63 -10.61 14.85
N LEU A 261 4.34 -10.93 13.58
CA LEU A 261 4.95 -12.11 12.93
C LEU A 261 6.48 -12.03 12.95
N THR A 262 7.05 -10.88 12.64
CA THR A 262 8.51 -10.68 12.69
C THR A 262 9.05 -10.82 14.12
N VAL A 263 8.34 -10.29 15.11
CA VAL A 263 8.70 -10.45 16.53
C VAL A 263 8.70 -11.91 16.92
N ILE A 264 7.65 -12.67 16.58
CA ILE A 264 7.58 -14.13 16.87
C ILE A 264 8.76 -14.88 16.28
N LEU A 265 9.14 -14.59 15.02
CA LEU A 265 10.29 -15.20 14.37
C LEU A 265 11.62 -14.84 15.07
N GLY A 266 11.70 -13.66 15.67
CA GLY A 266 12.85 -13.22 16.48
C GLY A 266 13.03 -13.95 17.81
N TYR A 267 11.98 -14.62 18.31
CA TYR A 267 12.06 -15.44 19.52
C TYR A 267 12.28 -16.94 19.27
N THR A 268 12.49 -17.35 18.01
CA THR A 268 12.84 -18.75 17.68
C THR A 268 14.32 -19.06 18.01
N ASP A 269 14.64 -20.33 18.17
CA ASP A 269 15.99 -20.78 18.49
C ASP A 269 17.01 -20.39 17.39
N ASN A 270 16.58 -20.32 16.10
CA ASN A 270 17.37 -19.88 14.94
C ASN A 270 16.94 -18.46 14.48
N SER A 271 16.80 -17.54 15.43
CA SER A 271 16.19 -16.21 15.18
C SER A 271 16.93 -15.39 14.14
N VAL A 272 18.27 -15.43 14.10
CA VAL A 272 19.09 -14.66 13.15
C VAL A 272 18.83 -15.14 11.72
N GLU A 273 18.87 -16.44 11.49
CA GLU A 273 18.65 -17.07 10.19
C GLU A 273 17.18 -16.87 9.75
N MET A 274 16.25 -16.97 10.69
CA MET A 274 14.83 -16.80 10.47
C MET A 274 14.50 -15.37 10.05
N LEU A 275 15.02 -14.36 10.76
CA LEU A 275 14.82 -12.97 10.45
C LEU A 275 15.48 -12.57 9.12
N ALA A 276 16.71 -13.04 8.87
CA ALA A 276 17.41 -12.78 7.61
C ALA A 276 16.64 -13.35 6.40
N ALA A 277 16.24 -14.62 6.48
CA ALA A 277 15.46 -15.27 5.43
C ALA A 277 14.09 -14.59 5.22
N ASN A 278 13.37 -14.26 6.30
CA ASN A 278 12.08 -13.59 6.23
C ASN A 278 12.19 -12.17 5.63
N ALA A 279 13.23 -11.42 5.95
CA ALA A 279 13.45 -10.09 5.37
C ALA A 279 13.65 -10.16 3.85
N VAL A 280 14.48 -11.09 3.38
CA VAL A 280 14.76 -11.27 1.95
C VAL A 280 13.52 -11.77 1.22
N MET A 281 12.89 -12.85 1.71
CA MET A 281 11.72 -13.45 1.06
C MET A 281 10.50 -12.53 1.12
N GLY A 282 10.29 -11.81 2.21
CA GLY A 282 9.22 -10.82 2.35
C GLY A 282 9.34 -9.67 1.34
N ASN A 283 10.54 -9.15 1.09
CA ASN A 283 10.75 -8.11 0.09
C ASN A 283 10.54 -8.65 -1.34
N LEU A 284 11.04 -9.84 -1.64
CA LEU A 284 10.85 -10.46 -2.95
C LEU A 284 9.40 -10.81 -3.23
N SER A 285 8.66 -11.35 -2.25
CA SER A 285 7.22 -11.63 -2.42
C SER A 285 6.41 -10.37 -2.68
N ARG A 286 6.74 -9.24 -2.04
CA ARG A 286 6.09 -7.94 -2.30
C ARG A 286 6.24 -7.49 -3.75
N LEU A 287 7.37 -7.77 -4.39
CA LEU A 287 7.61 -7.45 -5.81
C LEU A 287 6.60 -8.15 -6.73
N PHE A 288 6.30 -9.42 -6.46
CA PHE A 288 5.28 -10.16 -7.20
C PHE A 288 3.86 -9.69 -6.87
N LEU A 289 3.59 -9.33 -5.61
CA LEU A 289 2.29 -8.84 -5.16
C LEU A 289 1.93 -7.45 -5.71
N VAL A 290 2.89 -6.66 -6.18
CA VAL A 290 2.63 -5.36 -6.84
C VAL A 290 1.61 -5.50 -7.97
N VAL A 291 1.67 -6.59 -8.76
CA VAL A 291 0.71 -6.88 -9.83
C VAL A 291 -0.70 -7.07 -9.25
N CYS A 292 -0.80 -7.81 -8.13
CA CYS A 292 -2.08 -8.07 -7.47
C CYS A 292 -2.70 -6.80 -6.89
N PHE A 293 -1.90 -5.91 -6.30
CA PHE A 293 -2.36 -4.61 -5.81
C PHE A 293 -2.84 -3.69 -6.94
N GLY A 294 -2.14 -3.67 -8.08
CA GLY A 294 -2.57 -2.92 -9.26
C GLY A 294 -3.90 -3.41 -9.81
N LEU A 295 -4.09 -4.73 -9.87
CA LEU A 295 -5.34 -5.35 -10.31
C LEU A 295 -6.48 -5.08 -9.31
N GLY A 296 -6.22 -5.16 -7.99
CA GLY A 296 -7.19 -4.84 -6.95
C GLY A 296 -7.65 -3.38 -7.04
N ALA A 297 -6.73 -2.44 -7.27
CA ALA A 297 -7.05 -1.03 -7.45
C ALA A 297 -7.88 -0.78 -8.73
N ALA A 298 -7.57 -1.45 -9.85
CA ALA A 298 -8.38 -1.39 -11.08
C ALA A 298 -9.79 -1.97 -10.85
N THR A 299 -9.88 -3.08 -10.11
CA THR A 299 -11.16 -3.68 -9.70
C THR A 299 -12.00 -2.68 -8.91
N ALA A 300 -11.41 -1.96 -7.96
CA ALA A 300 -12.13 -0.94 -7.16
C ALA A 300 -12.74 0.16 -8.04
N VAL A 301 -12.00 0.65 -9.02
CA VAL A 301 -12.48 1.68 -9.95
C VAL A 301 -13.63 1.16 -10.81
N ILE A 302 -13.49 -0.04 -11.38
CA ILE A 302 -14.49 -0.62 -12.29
C ILE A 302 -15.80 -0.93 -11.53
N VAL A 303 -15.70 -1.57 -10.35
CA VAL A 303 -16.87 -1.94 -9.54
C VAL A 303 -17.54 -0.70 -8.95
N GLY A 304 -16.77 0.24 -8.38
CA GLY A 304 -17.32 1.48 -7.85
C GLY A 304 -18.06 2.29 -8.91
N LYS A 305 -17.48 2.41 -10.12
CA LYS A 305 -18.15 3.07 -11.25
C LYS A 305 -19.45 2.38 -11.65
N ALA A 306 -19.45 1.04 -11.77
CA ALA A 306 -20.63 0.27 -12.14
C ALA A 306 -21.80 0.45 -11.14
N ILE A 307 -21.49 0.54 -9.83
CA ILE A 307 -22.47 0.86 -8.79
C ILE A 307 -22.99 2.29 -8.96
N GLY A 308 -22.09 3.27 -9.16
CA GLY A 308 -22.46 4.67 -9.35
C GLY A 308 -23.29 4.93 -10.61
N GLU A 309 -23.07 4.17 -11.68
CA GLU A 309 -23.91 4.17 -12.90
C GLU A 309 -25.32 3.61 -12.66
N GLY A 310 -25.61 3.04 -11.49
CA GLY A 310 -26.90 2.41 -11.19
C GLY A 310 -27.10 1.09 -11.93
N GLN A 311 -26.05 0.37 -12.30
CA GLN A 311 -26.16 -0.93 -12.95
C GLN A 311 -26.94 -1.91 -12.07
N SER A 312 -27.64 -2.86 -12.69
CA SER A 312 -28.41 -3.85 -11.94
C SER A 312 -27.51 -4.64 -10.97
N ARG A 313 -28.05 -4.99 -9.80
CA ARG A 313 -27.32 -5.76 -8.78
C ARG A 313 -26.71 -7.05 -9.35
N LYS A 314 -27.43 -7.71 -10.28
CA LYS A 314 -26.94 -8.91 -10.96
C LYS A 314 -25.71 -8.60 -11.83
N ALA A 315 -25.74 -7.51 -12.61
CA ALA A 315 -24.62 -7.09 -13.45
C ALA A 315 -23.38 -6.76 -12.63
N VAL A 316 -23.52 -6.04 -11.51
CA VAL A 316 -22.43 -5.72 -10.58
C VAL A 316 -21.88 -6.99 -9.93
N MET A 317 -22.73 -7.94 -9.53
CA MET A 317 -22.28 -9.23 -9.00
C MET A 317 -21.50 -10.05 -10.04
N ASP A 318 -22.03 -10.17 -11.26
CA ASP A 318 -21.36 -10.92 -12.34
C ASP A 318 -20.01 -10.28 -12.69
N LEU A 319 -19.94 -8.94 -12.69
CA LEU A 319 -18.71 -8.19 -12.90
C LEU A 319 -17.68 -8.51 -11.80
N SER A 320 -18.10 -8.48 -10.54
CA SER A 320 -17.25 -8.73 -9.38
C SER A 320 -16.72 -10.17 -9.34
N TRP A 321 -17.55 -11.14 -9.70
CA TRP A 321 -17.12 -12.53 -9.85
C TRP A 321 -16.08 -12.68 -10.98
N THR A 322 -16.27 -11.99 -12.10
CA THR A 322 -15.29 -12.00 -13.20
C THR A 322 -13.93 -11.50 -12.72
N LEU A 323 -13.90 -10.37 -12.03
CA LEU A 323 -12.68 -9.74 -11.53
C LEU A 323 -12.01 -10.57 -10.43
N PHE A 324 -12.80 -11.17 -9.53
CA PHE A 324 -12.30 -12.07 -8.48
C PHE A 324 -11.60 -13.31 -9.05
N TRP A 325 -12.27 -14.02 -9.98
CA TRP A 325 -11.71 -15.21 -10.61
C TRP A 325 -10.55 -14.88 -11.55
N PHE A 326 -10.58 -13.71 -12.19
CA PHE A 326 -9.46 -13.25 -12.99
C PHE A 326 -8.23 -12.95 -12.10
N ALA A 327 -8.42 -12.35 -10.93
CA ALA A 327 -7.35 -12.13 -9.97
C ALA A 327 -6.75 -13.45 -9.46
N LEU A 328 -7.59 -14.46 -9.18
CA LEU A 328 -7.12 -15.80 -8.84
C LEU A 328 -6.28 -16.41 -9.97
N LEU A 329 -6.73 -16.28 -11.24
CA LEU A 329 -5.98 -16.77 -12.40
C LEU A 329 -4.62 -16.07 -12.54
N VAL A 330 -4.58 -14.73 -12.44
CA VAL A 330 -3.32 -13.96 -12.49
C VAL A 330 -2.41 -14.39 -11.33
N GLY A 331 -2.95 -14.52 -10.11
CA GLY A 331 -2.20 -15.01 -8.96
C GLY A 331 -1.66 -16.43 -9.17
N THR A 332 -2.42 -17.30 -9.83
CA THR A 332 -1.96 -18.67 -10.18
C THR A 332 -0.81 -18.64 -11.18
N VAL A 333 -0.91 -17.81 -12.21
CA VAL A 333 0.18 -17.65 -13.19
C VAL A 333 1.44 -17.10 -12.51
N LEU A 334 1.29 -16.09 -11.63
CA LEU A 334 2.42 -15.55 -10.86
C LEU A 334 3.01 -16.61 -9.92
N ALA A 335 2.19 -17.43 -9.26
CA ALA A 335 2.66 -18.51 -8.39
C ALA A 335 3.49 -19.53 -9.20
N VAL A 336 2.99 -19.97 -10.35
CA VAL A 336 3.71 -20.93 -11.20
C VAL A 336 5.05 -20.36 -11.65
N ILE A 337 5.06 -19.11 -12.12
CA ILE A 337 6.29 -18.44 -12.54
C ILE A 337 7.27 -18.32 -11.38
N SER A 338 6.81 -17.84 -10.21
CA SER A 338 7.67 -17.63 -9.04
C SER A 338 8.22 -18.95 -8.49
N LEU A 339 7.41 -20.00 -8.44
CA LEU A 339 7.86 -21.33 -8.01
C LEU A 339 8.87 -21.93 -9.00
N ALA A 340 8.67 -21.75 -10.31
CA ALA A 340 9.62 -22.17 -11.33
C ALA A 340 10.95 -21.40 -11.27
N LEU A 341 10.91 -20.13 -10.80
CA LEU A 341 12.12 -19.33 -10.61
C LEU A 341 12.94 -19.74 -9.37
N ILE A 342 12.37 -20.48 -8.42
CA ILE A 342 13.11 -20.90 -7.23
C ILE A 342 14.39 -21.66 -7.58
N PRO A 343 14.36 -22.79 -8.31
CA PRO A 343 15.57 -23.55 -8.65
C PRO A 343 16.49 -22.84 -9.65
N VAL A 344 15.97 -21.94 -10.48
CA VAL A 344 16.72 -21.30 -11.58
C VAL A 344 17.33 -19.98 -11.17
N LEU A 345 16.67 -19.21 -10.32
CA LEU A 345 17.09 -17.85 -9.95
C LEU A 345 17.35 -17.71 -8.46
N PHE A 346 16.41 -18.18 -7.60
CA PHE A 346 16.51 -17.91 -6.17
C PHE A 346 17.68 -18.69 -5.54
N VAL A 347 17.76 -19.99 -5.77
CA VAL A 347 18.81 -20.82 -5.17
C VAL A 347 20.20 -20.48 -5.72
N PRO A 348 20.44 -20.37 -7.05
CA PRO A 348 21.79 -20.15 -7.56
C PRO A 348 22.23 -18.68 -7.52
N VAL A 349 21.33 -17.71 -7.48
CA VAL A 349 21.68 -16.29 -7.60
C VAL A 349 21.28 -15.50 -6.37
N ILE A 350 19.97 -15.55 -5.99
CA ILE A 350 19.45 -14.68 -4.93
C ILE A 350 19.98 -15.10 -3.56
N PHE A 351 19.95 -16.38 -3.21
CA PHE A 351 20.42 -16.85 -1.91
C PHE A 351 21.91 -16.53 -1.68
N PRO A 352 22.84 -16.81 -2.62
CA PRO A 352 24.24 -16.40 -2.49
C PRO A 352 24.41 -14.87 -2.42
N LEU A 353 23.65 -14.11 -3.22
CA LEU A 353 23.71 -12.64 -3.22
C LEU A 353 23.42 -12.04 -1.83
N PHE A 354 22.44 -12.62 -1.12
CA PHE A 354 22.08 -12.21 0.24
C PHE A 354 22.78 -13.03 1.32
N LYS A 355 23.80 -13.83 0.97
CA LYS A 355 24.59 -14.68 1.89
C LYS A 355 23.73 -15.65 2.69
N LEU A 356 22.64 -16.15 2.10
CA LEU A 356 21.79 -17.18 2.69
C LEU A 356 22.39 -18.56 2.37
N TYR A 357 23.01 -19.20 3.36
CA TYR A 357 23.64 -20.51 3.23
C TYR A 357 23.18 -21.44 4.36
N GLY A 358 23.27 -22.76 4.15
CA GLY A 358 22.93 -23.74 5.18
C GLY A 358 21.50 -23.62 5.70
N GLU A 359 21.34 -23.39 7.00
CA GLU A 359 20.02 -23.27 7.65
C GLU A 359 19.22 -22.09 7.13
N SER A 360 19.85 -20.91 6.93
CA SER A 360 19.15 -19.75 6.42
C SER A 360 18.63 -19.94 4.97
N ALA A 361 19.33 -20.71 4.14
CA ALA A 361 18.86 -21.09 2.81
C ALA A 361 17.68 -22.05 2.87
N HIS A 362 17.71 -23.02 3.79
CA HIS A 362 16.59 -23.95 4.02
C HIS A 362 15.32 -23.21 4.50
N ILE A 363 15.48 -22.26 5.42
CA ILE A 363 14.39 -21.40 5.89
C ILE A 363 13.85 -20.54 4.75
N ALA A 364 14.75 -19.88 3.98
CA ALA A 364 14.35 -19.05 2.84
C ALA A 364 13.59 -19.85 1.78
N MET A 365 14.01 -21.10 1.52
CA MET A 365 13.31 -22.02 0.62
C MET A 365 11.87 -22.29 1.07
N ALA A 366 11.69 -22.66 2.36
CA ALA A 366 10.37 -22.95 2.90
C ALA A 366 9.45 -21.71 2.83
N LEU A 367 9.96 -20.53 3.21
CA LEU A 367 9.23 -19.28 3.10
C LEU A 367 8.88 -18.94 1.65
N ALA A 368 9.83 -19.05 0.71
CA ALA A 368 9.60 -18.79 -0.71
C ALA A 368 8.49 -19.68 -1.29
N VAL A 369 8.57 -20.99 -1.04
CA VAL A 369 7.56 -21.94 -1.52
C VAL A 369 6.18 -21.60 -0.97
N MET A 370 6.05 -21.31 0.32
CA MET A 370 4.76 -20.99 0.94
C MET A 370 4.23 -19.64 0.49
N TYR A 371 5.06 -18.58 0.41
CA TYR A 371 4.66 -17.28 -0.12
C TYR A 371 4.11 -17.39 -1.54
N PHE A 372 4.84 -18.08 -2.42
CA PHE A 372 4.45 -18.19 -3.82
C PHE A 372 3.27 -19.14 -4.04
N ALA A 373 3.19 -20.26 -3.33
CA ALA A 373 2.06 -21.18 -3.40
C ALA A 373 0.74 -20.53 -2.95
N CYS A 374 0.78 -19.60 -1.99
CA CYS A 374 -0.39 -18.88 -1.50
C CYS A 374 -0.74 -17.62 -2.30
N THR A 375 0.08 -17.22 -3.29
CA THR A 375 -0.17 -16.03 -4.12
C THR A 375 -1.55 -16.00 -4.79
N PRO A 376 -2.14 -17.11 -5.30
CA PRO A 376 -3.49 -17.10 -5.87
C PRO A 376 -4.56 -16.65 -4.89
N PHE A 377 -4.49 -17.15 -3.66
CA PHE A 377 -5.43 -16.79 -2.59
C PHE A 377 -5.22 -15.34 -2.13
N HIS A 378 -3.98 -14.89 -2.05
CA HIS A 378 -3.65 -13.50 -1.73
C HIS A 378 -4.17 -12.54 -2.82
N ALA A 379 -3.93 -12.82 -4.09
CA ALA A 379 -4.39 -12.01 -5.22
C ALA A 379 -5.92 -11.88 -5.26
N SER A 380 -6.62 -13.00 -5.08
CA SER A 380 -8.09 -13.00 -5.04
C SER A 380 -8.64 -12.27 -3.81
N SER A 381 -7.98 -12.41 -2.64
CA SER A 381 -8.35 -11.69 -1.41
C SER A 381 -8.15 -10.17 -1.56
N ILE A 382 -7.05 -9.70 -2.16
CA ILE A 382 -6.84 -8.29 -2.47
C ILE A 382 -7.96 -7.78 -3.40
N SER A 383 -8.25 -8.50 -4.48
CA SER A 383 -9.32 -8.11 -5.41
C SER A 383 -10.69 -8.08 -4.73
N ALA A 384 -10.99 -9.06 -3.85
CA ALA A 384 -12.24 -9.11 -3.09
C ALA A 384 -12.34 -7.97 -2.08
N ILE A 385 -11.37 -7.84 -1.18
CA ILE A 385 -11.42 -6.94 -0.02
C ILE A 385 -11.28 -5.49 -0.48
N THR A 386 -10.16 -5.16 -1.14
CA THR A 386 -9.88 -3.78 -1.56
C THR A 386 -10.60 -3.40 -2.84
N GLY A 387 -10.77 -4.35 -3.76
CA GLY A 387 -11.40 -4.12 -5.05
C GLY A 387 -12.92 -4.11 -4.98
N VAL A 388 -13.54 -5.18 -4.51
CA VAL A 388 -14.99 -5.39 -4.57
C VAL A 388 -15.69 -4.83 -3.34
N LEU A 389 -15.36 -5.32 -2.13
CA LEU A 389 -16.11 -5.02 -0.91
C LEU A 389 -15.98 -3.55 -0.50
N ARG A 390 -14.76 -3.01 -0.49
CA ARG A 390 -14.54 -1.59 -0.14
C ARG A 390 -15.23 -0.67 -1.14
N SER A 391 -15.08 -0.91 -2.44
CA SER A 391 -15.71 -0.07 -3.47
C SER A 391 -17.24 -0.15 -3.47
N GLY A 392 -17.81 -1.26 -3.00
CA GLY A 392 -19.24 -1.42 -2.74
C GLY A 392 -19.70 -0.82 -1.41
N GLY A 393 -18.87 -0.10 -0.67
CA GLY A 393 -19.23 0.57 0.58
C GLY A 393 -19.28 -0.36 1.82
N ASP A 394 -18.88 -1.64 1.69
CA ASP A 394 -18.89 -2.61 2.80
C ASP A 394 -17.55 -2.62 3.55
N VAL A 395 -17.17 -1.43 4.06
CA VAL A 395 -15.85 -1.19 4.61
C VAL A 395 -15.62 -1.93 5.93
N ILE A 396 -16.63 -2.00 6.80
CA ILE A 396 -16.51 -2.62 8.12
C ILE A 396 -16.27 -4.13 7.97
N TYR A 397 -17.08 -4.81 7.14
CA TYR A 397 -16.90 -6.24 6.90
C TYR A 397 -15.55 -6.54 6.23
N SER A 398 -15.15 -5.71 5.26
CA SER A 398 -13.84 -5.86 4.60
C SER A 398 -12.68 -5.67 5.57
N THR A 399 -12.79 -4.75 6.54
CA THR A 399 -11.80 -4.56 7.62
C THR A 399 -11.72 -5.79 8.53
N ILE A 400 -12.85 -6.31 8.98
CA ILE A 400 -12.88 -7.51 9.82
C ILE A 400 -12.27 -8.70 9.06
N LEU A 401 -12.65 -8.86 7.80
CA LEU A 401 -12.16 -9.95 6.96
C LEU A 401 -10.66 -9.86 6.66
N ASP A 402 -10.11 -8.67 6.66
CA ASP A 402 -8.68 -8.44 6.44
C ASP A 402 -7.85 -8.68 7.71
N VAL A 403 -8.33 -8.19 8.85
CA VAL A 403 -7.58 -8.19 10.11
C VAL A 403 -7.78 -9.47 10.92
N ALA A 404 -9.02 -9.97 11.05
CA ALA A 404 -9.31 -11.11 11.94
C ALA A 404 -8.56 -12.39 11.54
N PRO A 405 -8.50 -12.81 10.26
CA PRO A 405 -7.71 -13.99 9.88
C PRO A 405 -6.21 -13.81 10.12
N LEU A 406 -5.65 -12.61 9.94
CA LEU A 406 -4.25 -12.33 10.23
C LEU A 406 -3.94 -12.60 11.71
N TRP A 407 -4.74 -12.07 12.64
CA TRP A 407 -4.50 -12.21 14.06
C TRP A 407 -4.87 -13.59 14.58
N LEU A 408 -6.06 -14.11 14.23
CA LEU A 408 -6.59 -15.38 14.76
C LEU A 408 -5.94 -16.62 14.13
N ALA A 409 -5.56 -16.55 12.86
CA ALA A 409 -4.93 -17.67 12.17
C ALA A 409 -3.43 -17.42 11.95
N GLY A 410 -3.04 -16.34 11.27
CA GLY A 410 -1.65 -16.06 10.96
C GLY A 410 -0.77 -15.93 12.21
N VAL A 411 -1.02 -14.89 13.02
CA VAL A 411 -0.19 -14.57 14.20
C VAL A 411 -0.30 -15.68 15.27
N THR A 412 -1.51 -16.11 15.62
CA THR A 412 -1.71 -17.10 16.68
C THR A 412 -1.13 -18.46 16.32
N CYS A 413 -1.38 -18.98 15.11
CA CYS A 413 -0.83 -20.27 14.69
C CYS A 413 0.69 -20.23 14.52
N THR A 414 1.23 -19.10 14.02
CA THR A 414 2.69 -18.92 13.93
C THR A 414 3.33 -18.91 15.33
N ALA A 415 2.74 -18.19 16.30
CA ALA A 415 3.22 -18.20 17.67
C ALA A 415 3.16 -19.59 18.29
N LEU A 416 2.06 -20.32 18.08
CA LEU A 416 1.90 -21.69 18.60
C LEU A 416 2.94 -22.64 18.00
N THR A 417 3.13 -22.63 16.68
CA THR A 417 4.07 -23.54 16.00
C THR A 417 5.53 -23.18 16.26
N ALA A 418 5.85 -21.90 16.31
CA ALA A 418 7.22 -21.42 16.47
C ALA A 418 7.70 -21.47 17.94
N LEU A 419 6.88 -21.03 18.90
CA LEU A 419 7.30 -20.80 20.28
C LEU A 419 6.87 -21.92 21.23
N VAL A 420 5.67 -22.50 21.04
CA VAL A 420 5.13 -23.52 21.96
C VAL A 420 5.48 -24.93 21.48
N LEU A 421 5.11 -25.24 20.23
CA LEU A 421 5.35 -26.57 19.66
C LEU A 421 6.76 -26.75 19.11
N LYS A 422 7.49 -25.67 18.89
CA LYS A 422 8.87 -25.64 18.35
C LYS A 422 9.02 -26.56 17.13
N THR A 423 8.11 -26.42 16.18
CA THR A 423 8.09 -27.24 14.97
C THR A 423 9.20 -26.82 14.00
N GLY A 424 9.46 -27.66 12.99
CA GLY A 424 10.34 -27.25 11.89
C GLY A 424 9.77 -26.08 11.09
N ILE A 425 10.61 -25.55 10.17
CA ILE A 425 10.29 -24.32 9.39
C ILE A 425 9.04 -24.44 8.51
N TRP A 426 8.73 -25.61 7.95
CA TRP A 426 7.61 -25.79 7.02
C TRP A 426 6.24 -25.49 7.66
N PRO A 427 5.89 -26.01 8.85
CA PRO A 427 4.67 -25.61 9.55
C PRO A 427 4.63 -24.12 9.89
N ILE A 428 5.75 -23.51 10.29
CA ILE A 428 5.84 -22.09 10.60
C ILE A 428 5.56 -21.25 9.34
N ALA A 429 6.22 -21.56 8.22
CA ALA A 429 6.04 -20.88 6.95
C ALA A 429 4.60 -21.02 6.43
N PHE A 430 3.97 -22.18 6.63
CA PHE A 430 2.56 -22.37 6.30
C PHE A 430 1.65 -21.51 7.17
N CYS A 431 1.88 -21.46 8.49
CA CYS A 431 1.06 -20.66 9.42
C CYS A 431 1.13 -19.16 9.12
N ILE A 432 2.30 -18.64 8.69
CA ILE A 432 2.45 -17.24 8.25
C ILE A 432 1.48 -16.93 7.08
N GLN A 433 1.25 -17.89 6.18
CA GLN A 433 0.38 -17.69 5.02
C GLN A 433 -1.07 -18.15 5.23
N LEU A 434 -1.37 -18.75 6.39
CA LEU A 434 -2.68 -19.33 6.70
C LEU A 434 -3.82 -18.30 6.61
N GLU A 435 -3.53 -17.03 6.93
CA GLU A 435 -4.50 -15.94 6.82
C GLU A 435 -5.15 -15.86 5.43
N ASN A 436 -4.34 -16.02 4.35
CA ASN A 436 -4.82 -15.92 2.98
C ASN A 436 -5.75 -17.06 2.60
N LEU A 437 -5.48 -18.27 3.10
CA LEU A 437 -6.33 -19.43 2.91
C LEU A 437 -7.65 -19.28 3.67
N VAL A 438 -7.59 -18.76 4.90
CA VAL A 438 -8.80 -18.51 5.73
C VAL A 438 -9.65 -17.37 5.13
N LYS A 439 -9.05 -16.31 4.62
CA LYS A 439 -9.78 -15.19 3.97
C LYS A 439 -10.60 -15.65 2.76
N PHE A 440 -10.07 -16.59 1.96
CA PHE A 440 -10.64 -16.98 0.68
C PHE A 440 -12.12 -17.42 0.75
N PRO A 441 -12.53 -18.40 1.57
CA PRO A 441 -13.93 -18.84 1.63
C PRO A 441 -14.88 -17.73 2.12
N PHE A 442 -14.43 -16.87 3.02
CA PHE A 442 -15.23 -15.75 3.49
C PHE A 442 -15.37 -14.65 2.40
N CYS A 443 -14.36 -14.43 1.58
CA CYS A 443 -14.47 -13.56 0.40
C CYS A 443 -15.51 -14.09 -0.59
N VAL A 444 -15.46 -15.39 -0.91
CA VAL A 444 -16.43 -16.06 -1.78
C VAL A 444 -17.85 -15.92 -1.24
N TYR A 445 -18.04 -16.21 0.05
CA TYR A 445 -19.34 -16.09 0.71
C TYR A 445 -19.88 -14.65 0.65
N ARG A 446 -19.05 -13.64 0.98
CA ARG A 446 -19.49 -12.25 1.03
C ARG A 446 -19.81 -11.70 -0.34
N ILE A 447 -19.01 -11.99 -1.36
CA ILE A 447 -19.31 -11.61 -2.75
C ILE A 447 -20.63 -12.24 -3.17
N GLY A 448 -20.81 -13.56 -2.93
CA GLY A 448 -22.03 -14.29 -3.30
C GLY A 448 -23.30 -13.80 -2.61
N SER A 449 -23.20 -13.26 -1.38
CA SER A 449 -24.34 -12.71 -0.65
C SER A 449 -24.91 -11.43 -1.27
N GLY A 450 -24.11 -10.69 -2.05
CA GLY A 450 -24.46 -9.39 -2.62
C GLY A 450 -24.72 -8.28 -1.60
N LYS A 451 -24.63 -8.54 -0.28
CA LYS A 451 -24.91 -7.55 0.79
C LYS A 451 -23.92 -6.38 0.83
N TRP A 452 -22.82 -6.50 0.10
CA TRP A 452 -21.77 -5.50 -0.02
C TRP A 452 -22.08 -4.39 -1.04
N ILE A 453 -23.10 -4.57 -1.91
CA ILE A 453 -23.46 -3.58 -2.94
C ILE A 453 -24.30 -2.48 -2.28
N ASN A 454 -23.66 -1.36 -1.98
CA ASN A 454 -24.30 -0.17 -1.42
C ASN A 454 -23.96 1.03 -2.30
N ASP A 455 -24.97 1.79 -2.69
CA ASP A 455 -24.79 3.10 -3.30
C ASP A 455 -24.44 4.12 -2.22
N VAL A 456 -23.14 4.50 -2.19
CA VAL A 456 -22.65 5.50 -1.22
C VAL A 456 -22.98 6.94 -1.65
N THR A 457 -23.51 7.14 -2.85
CA THR A 457 -23.89 8.47 -3.35
C THR A 457 -25.28 8.89 -2.84
N GLU A 458 -26.14 7.96 -2.48
CA GLU A 458 -27.44 8.25 -1.88
C GLU A 458 -27.31 8.78 -0.45
N GLY A 459 -28.17 9.72 -0.06
CA GLY A 459 -28.20 10.31 1.29
C GLY A 459 -27.21 11.46 1.55
N GLY A 460 -26.71 12.15 0.52
CA GLY A 460 -25.78 13.27 0.63
C GLY A 460 -26.33 14.66 0.35
N ALA A 461 -27.65 14.82 0.29
CA ALA A 461 -28.33 16.11 0.13
C ALA A 461 -29.19 16.40 1.36
N ALA A 462 -28.56 16.82 2.46
CA ALA A 462 -29.19 17.52 3.58
C ALA A 462 -28.13 18.36 4.28
#